data_609d85f5f6ba4e2999acc468498c23f8
#
_entry.id   609d85f5f6ba4e2999acc468498c23f8
#
_cell.length_a   1.000
_cell.length_b   1.000
_cell.length_c   1.000
_cell.angle_alpha   90.00
_cell.angle_beta   90.00
_cell.angle_gamma   90.00
#
_symmetry.space_group_name_H-M   'P 1'
#
loop_
_entity.id
_entity.type
_entity.pdbx_description
1 polymer ?
#
loop_
_entity_poly.entity_id
_entity_poly.type
_entity_poly.pdbx_seq_one_letter_code
_entity_poly.pdbx_strand_id
1 'polypeptide(L)'
;MRICPNCGNNVDDGVAFCKNCGCNMANQQPFQYQQPAYDQKDHTAEFDAGEVSKNKLFASLPYFLGILGIVIALLINQKEESSYLLFHIKQGVKIAIVSSIAIIIPFVGWFVSVVLFILALYSGFITLNGKSKEVPIISSIDLLK
;
A
#
# COMPACT_ATOMS: atom_id res chain seq x y z
N MET A 1 22.06 -14.55 29.56
CA MET A 1 21.09 -13.56 30.12
C MET A 1 20.00 -13.30 29.10
N ARG A 2 18.76 -13.43 29.48
CA ARG A 2 17.56 -13.21 28.65
C ARG A 2 16.80 -12.00 29.19
N ILE A 3 16.12 -11.27 28.32
CA ILE A 3 15.27 -10.13 28.73
C ILE A 3 13.85 -10.64 28.96
N CYS A 4 13.25 -10.30 30.09
CA CYS A 4 11.87 -10.66 30.38
C CYS A 4 10.91 -9.88 29.44
N PRO A 5 10.06 -10.56 28.63
CA PRO A 5 9.18 -9.88 27.67
C PRO A 5 8.05 -9.09 28.34
N ASN A 6 7.75 -9.38 29.59
CA ASN A 6 6.67 -8.69 30.29
C ASN A 6 7.12 -7.39 30.99
N CYS A 7 8.36 -7.35 31.51
CA CYS A 7 8.84 -6.21 32.30
C CYS A 7 10.19 -5.64 31.84
N GLY A 8 10.83 -6.21 30.80
CA GLY A 8 12.09 -5.73 30.25
C GLY A 8 13.34 -5.99 31.11
N ASN A 9 13.21 -6.61 32.29
CA ASN A 9 14.35 -6.87 33.15
C ASN A 9 15.20 -8.05 32.68
N ASN A 10 16.53 -7.96 32.92
CA ASN A 10 17.46 -9.06 32.66
C ASN A 10 17.23 -10.20 33.65
N VAL A 11 17.12 -11.41 33.11
CA VAL A 11 16.88 -12.63 33.88
C VAL A 11 17.96 -13.65 33.51
N ASP A 12 18.44 -14.41 34.49
CA ASP A 12 19.47 -15.44 34.29
C ASP A 12 18.93 -16.58 33.42
N ASP A 13 19.81 -17.17 32.60
CA ASP A 13 19.45 -18.31 31.76
C ASP A 13 19.08 -19.52 32.64
N GLY A 14 17.95 -20.20 32.30
CA GLY A 14 17.46 -21.38 32.99
C GLY A 14 16.47 -21.14 34.14
N VAL A 15 16.10 -19.87 34.43
CA VAL A 15 15.08 -19.60 35.47
C VAL A 15 13.68 -19.77 34.87
N ALA A 16 12.81 -20.49 35.61
CA ALA A 16 11.43 -20.74 35.15
C ALA A 16 10.50 -19.53 35.30
N PHE A 17 10.82 -18.61 36.20
CA PHE A 17 9.99 -17.41 36.44
C PHE A 17 10.85 -16.16 36.60
N CYS A 18 10.36 -15.02 36.06
CA CYS A 18 11.01 -13.74 36.24
C CYS A 18 10.90 -13.28 37.72
N LYS A 19 12.03 -12.99 38.35
CA LYS A 19 12.08 -12.55 39.77
C LYS A 19 11.40 -11.20 40.00
N ASN A 20 11.25 -10.39 38.94
CA ASN A 20 10.69 -9.04 39.06
C ASN A 20 9.17 -9.00 38.84
N CYS A 21 8.61 -9.78 37.92
CA CYS A 21 7.18 -9.70 37.59
C CYS A 21 6.44 -11.04 37.63
N GLY A 22 7.11 -12.14 38.03
CA GLY A 22 6.51 -13.47 38.13
C GLY A 22 6.16 -14.14 36.79
N CYS A 23 6.49 -13.54 35.65
CA CYS A 23 6.19 -14.10 34.33
C CYS A 23 6.91 -15.44 34.14
N ASN A 24 6.18 -16.46 33.64
CA ASN A 24 6.74 -17.77 33.36
C ASN A 24 7.63 -17.70 32.13
N MET A 25 8.91 -18.06 32.33
CA MET A 25 9.96 -18.04 31.29
C MET A 25 10.20 -19.43 30.66
N ALA A 26 9.61 -20.48 31.24
CA ALA A 26 9.85 -21.87 30.79
C ALA A 26 9.09 -22.24 29.51
N ASN A 27 8.00 -21.55 29.18
CA ASN A 27 7.12 -21.87 28.05
C ASN A 27 7.20 -20.84 26.93
N GLN A 28 8.29 -20.10 26.86
CA GLN A 28 8.48 -19.16 25.75
C GLN A 28 9.03 -19.90 24.54
N GLN A 29 8.14 -20.28 23.65
CA GLN A 29 8.51 -20.34 22.25
C GLN A 29 9.14 -18.97 21.90
N PRO A 30 10.29 -18.95 21.21
CA PRO A 30 10.86 -17.68 20.78
C PRO A 30 9.72 -16.89 20.12
N PHE A 31 9.50 -15.65 20.59
CA PHE A 31 8.62 -14.74 19.91
C PHE A 31 9.15 -14.66 18.49
N GLN A 32 8.61 -15.48 17.60
CA GLN A 32 8.66 -15.19 16.20
C GLN A 32 7.88 -13.86 16.09
N TYR A 33 8.62 -12.77 15.92
CA TYR A 33 8.06 -11.61 15.25
C TYR A 33 7.51 -12.18 13.95
N GLN A 34 6.21 -12.44 13.92
CA GLN A 34 5.50 -12.56 12.64
C GLN A 34 5.73 -11.21 12.00
N GLN A 35 6.77 -11.11 11.20
CA GLN A 35 6.86 -10.04 10.23
C GLN A 35 5.50 -10.09 9.53
N PRO A 36 4.72 -8.99 9.56
CA PRO A 36 3.48 -8.94 8.80
C PRO A 36 3.85 -9.44 7.40
N ALA A 37 3.12 -10.44 6.91
CA ALA A 37 3.41 -11.07 5.63
C ALA A 37 3.63 -9.92 4.63
N TYR A 38 4.86 -9.78 4.13
CA TYR A 38 5.22 -8.71 3.21
C TYR A 38 4.39 -8.94 1.96
N ASP A 39 3.31 -8.17 1.82
CA ASP A 39 2.52 -8.14 0.61
C ASP A 39 3.39 -7.44 -0.45
N GLN A 40 3.94 -8.20 -1.38
CA GLN A 40 4.79 -7.69 -2.46
C GLN A 40 4.11 -6.58 -3.29
N LYS A 41 2.80 -6.41 -3.13
CA LYS A 41 2.01 -5.37 -3.79
C LYS A 41 1.73 -4.14 -2.91
N ASP A 42 2.21 -4.14 -1.66
CA ASP A 42 2.06 -3.03 -0.73
C ASP A 42 3.36 -2.22 -0.64
N HIS A 43 3.43 -1.15 -1.37
CA HIS A 43 4.55 -0.21 -1.42
C HIS A 43 4.44 0.92 -0.38
N THR A 44 3.50 0.84 0.56
CA THR A 44 3.23 1.93 1.52
C THR A 44 4.47 2.30 2.35
N ALA A 45 5.29 1.31 2.72
CA ALA A 45 6.49 1.52 3.52
C ALA A 45 7.68 2.12 2.73
N GLU A 46 7.58 2.20 1.40
CA GLU A 46 8.64 2.75 0.53
C GLU A 46 8.62 4.28 0.47
N PHE A 47 7.52 4.91 0.89
CA PHE A 47 7.32 6.35 0.79
C PHE A 47 7.42 7.05 2.14
N ASP A 48 7.99 8.25 2.15
CA ASP A 48 8.07 9.09 3.34
C ASP A 48 6.67 9.53 3.82
N ALA A 49 6.43 9.46 5.12
CA ALA A 49 5.12 9.78 5.70
C ALA A 49 4.73 11.25 5.50
N GLY A 50 5.70 12.16 5.44
CA GLY A 50 5.47 13.58 5.17
C GLY A 50 5.06 13.81 3.71
N GLU A 51 5.74 13.14 2.76
CA GLU A 51 5.41 13.15 1.34
C GLU A 51 3.99 12.61 1.10
N VAL A 52 3.65 11.47 1.73
CA VAL A 52 2.33 10.87 1.66
C VAL A 52 1.25 11.80 2.20
N SER A 53 1.45 12.38 3.38
CA SER A 53 0.46 13.27 4.02
C SER A 53 0.15 14.50 3.17
N LYS A 54 1.17 15.07 2.50
CA LYS A 54 1.08 16.23 1.63
C LYS A 54 0.36 15.92 0.30
N ASN A 55 0.66 14.76 -0.29
CA ASN A 55 0.28 14.46 -1.66
C ASN A 55 -0.87 13.46 -1.82
N LYS A 56 -1.37 12.82 -0.75
CA LYS A 56 -2.42 11.78 -0.82
C LYS A 56 -3.70 12.23 -1.53
N LEU A 57 -4.09 13.50 -1.39
CA LEU A 57 -5.26 14.03 -2.07
C LEU A 57 -5.02 14.10 -3.59
N PHE A 58 -3.88 14.64 -4.00
CA PHE A 58 -3.51 14.75 -5.42
C PHE A 58 -3.27 13.37 -6.05
N ALA A 59 -2.70 12.44 -5.30
CA ALA A 59 -2.48 11.05 -5.72
C ALA A 59 -3.80 10.27 -5.92
N SER A 60 -4.89 10.70 -5.31
CA SER A 60 -6.21 10.09 -5.51
C SER A 60 -6.93 10.58 -6.79
N LEU A 61 -6.56 11.74 -7.33
CA LEU A 61 -7.24 12.36 -8.50
C LEU A 61 -7.30 11.45 -9.73
N PRO A 62 -6.24 10.71 -10.12
CA PRO A 62 -6.29 9.78 -11.24
C PRO A 62 -7.42 8.74 -11.14
N TYR A 63 -7.77 8.32 -9.92
CA TYR A 63 -8.79 7.31 -9.69
C TYR A 63 -10.23 7.85 -9.73
N PHE A 64 -10.44 9.10 -9.29
CA PHE A 64 -11.77 9.72 -9.27
C PHE A 64 -12.11 10.49 -10.53
N LEU A 65 -11.13 11.15 -11.13
CA LEU A 65 -11.32 12.05 -12.29
C LEU A 65 -10.75 11.45 -13.59
N GLY A 66 -10.20 10.22 -13.55
CA GLY A 66 -9.66 9.55 -14.72
C GLY A 66 -8.56 10.37 -15.40
N ILE A 67 -8.68 10.57 -16.74
CA ILE A 67 -7.68 11.26 -17.55
C ILE A 67 -7.44 12.71 -17.06
N LEU A 68 -8.50 13.43 -16.68
CA LEU A 68 -8.38 14.78 -16.11
C LEU A 68 -7.56 14.78 -14.83
N GLY A 69 -7.81 13.81 -13.93
CA GLY A 69 -7.05 13.64 -12.70
C GLY A 69 -5.58 13.31 -12.95
N ILE A 70 -5.28 12.51 -13.97
CA ILE A 70 -3.90 12.21 -14.38
C ILE A 70 -3.19 13.49 -14.83
N VAL A 71 -3.81 14.31 -15.67
CA VAL A 71 -3.22 15.57 -16.16
C VAL A 71 -2.94 16.53 -15.00
N ILE A 72 -3.90 16.72 -14.10
CA ILE A 72 -3.72 17.58 -12.92
C ILE A 72 -2.59 17.05 -12.02
N ALA A 73 -2.57 15.76 -11.73
CA ALA A 73 -1.54 15.15 -10.91
C ALA A 73 -0.15 15.26 -11.54
N LEU A 74 -0.02 15.13 -12.88
CA LEU A 74 1.23 15.34 -13.60
C LEU A 74 1.73 16.78 -13.49
N LEU A 75 0.85 17.78 -13.65
CA LEU A 75 1.23 19.18 -13.52
C LEU A 75 1.71 19.53 -12.11
N ILE A 76 1.09 18.94 -11.09
CA ILE A 76 1.53 19.10 -9.71
C ILE A 76 2.88 18.40 -9.48
N ASN A 77 3.04 17.19 -10.01
CA ASN A 77 4.27 16.42 -9.82
C ASN A 77 5.50 17.06 -10.48
N GLN A 78 5.32 17.85 -11.52
CA GLN A 78 6.42 18.62 -12.13
C GLN A 78 7.05 19.64 -11.16
N LYS A 79 6.32 20.06 -10.13
CA LYS A 79 6.79 21.02 -9.11
C LYS A 79 7.24 20.33 -7.82
N GLU A 80 6.56 19.24 -7.46
CA GLU A 80 6.75 18.55 -6.17
C GLU A 80 7.77 17.41 -6.25
N GLU A 81 8.04 16.86 -7.46
CA GLU A 81 8.93 15.72 -7.71
C GLU A 81 8.68 14.54 -6.76
N SER A 82 7.40 14.27 -6.44
CA SER A 82 6.97 13.27 -5.49
C SER A 82 6.95 11.87 -6.09
N SER A 83 7.73 10.97 -5.53
CA SER A 83 7.75 9.55 -5.91
C SER A 83 6.42 8.87 -5.62
N TYR A 84 5.78 9.21 -4.50
CA TYR A 84 4.45 8.75 -4.13
C TYR A 84 3.39 9.15 -5.16
N LEU A 85 3.37 10.42 -5.56
CA LEU A 85 2.44 10.93 -6.56
C LEU A 85 2.66 10.26 -7.92
N LEU A 86 3.92 10.10 -8.34
CA LEU A 86 4.29 9.44 -9.58
C LEU A 86 3.83 7.97 -9.63
N PHE A 87 3.94 7.25 -8.52
CA PHE A 87 3.45 5.88 -8.40
C PHE A 87 1.95 5.78 -8.71
N HIS A 88 1.13 6.65 -8.12
CA HIS A 88 -0.32 6.67 -8.35
C HIS A 88 -0.71 7.18 -9.74
N ILE A 89 0.04 8.12 -10.32
CA ILE A 89 -0.13 8.55 -11.72
C ILE A 89 0.08 7.36 -12.67
N LYS A 90 1.18 6.60 -12.50
CA LYS A 90 1.45 5.41 -13.31
C LYS A 90 0.32 4.37 -13.22
N GLN A 91 -0.23 4.15 -12.03
CA GLN A 91 -1.38 3.25 -11.87
C GLN A 91 -2.63 3.78 -12.56
N GLY A 92 -2.93 5.07 -12.44
CA GLY A 92 -4.04 5.72 -13.13
C GLY A 92 -3.95 5.61 -14.65
N VAL A 93 -2.75 5.80 -15.22
CA VAL A 93 -2.48 5.63 -16.65
C VAL A 93 -2.72 4.18 -17.08
N LYS A 94 -2.24 3.18 -16.33
CA LYS A 94 -2.51 1.76 -16.63
C LYS A 94 -4.02 1.47 -16.68
N ILE A 95 -4.79 1.98 -15.71
CA ILE A 95 -6.25 1.83 -15.69
C ILE A 95 -6.87 2.48 -16.92
N ALA A 96 -6.47 3.68 -17.29
CA ALA A 96 -7.01 4.41 -18.45
C ALA A 96 -6.75 3.65 -19.77
N ILE A 97 -5.55 3.09 -19.96
CA ILE A 97 -5.19 2.30 -21.14
C ILE A 97 -6.07 1.04 -21.22
N VAL A 98 -6.15 0.27 -20.13
CA VAL A 98 -6.95 -0.98 -20.11
C VAL A 98 -8.43 -0.68 -20.35
N SER A 99 -8.97 0.40 -19.74
CA SER A 99 -10.35 0.83 -19.97
C SER A 99 -10.60 1.21 -21.42
N SER A 100 -9.66 1.92 -22.07
CA SER A 100 -9.78 2.32 -23.48
C SER A 100 -9.82 1.11 -24.42
N ILE A 101 -9.02 0.09 -24.16
CA ILE A 101 -9.03 -1.16 -24.93
C ILE A 101 -10.34 -1.93 -24.70
N ALA A 102 -10.81 -1.99 -23.46
CA ALA A 102 -12.02 -2.71 -23.09
C ALA A 102 -13.28 -2.18 -23.77
N ILE A 103 -13.37 -0.86 -24.03
CA ILE A 103 -14.52 -0.22 -24.68
C ILE A 103 -14.73 -0.71 -26.12
N ILE A 104 -13.66 -1.16 -26.80
CA ILE A 104 -13.73 -1.62 -28.20
C ILE A 104 -14.52 -2.93 -28.35
N ILE A 105 -14.65 -3.73 -27.28
CA ILE A 105 -15.35 -5.01 -27.30
C ILE A 105 -16.78 -4.82 -26.79
N PRO A 106 -17.82 -4.83 -27.65
CA PRO A 106 -19.21 -4.65 -27.22
C PRO A 106 -19.61 -5.74 -26.22
N PHE A 107 -20.43 -5.40 -25.24
CA PHE A 107 -20.91 -6.20 -24.10
C PHE A 107 -19.82 -6.60 -23.09
N VAL A 108 -18.67 -7.15 -23.51
CA VAL A 108 -17.56 -7.51 -22.62
C VAL A 108 -16.93 -6.24 -22.06
N GLY A 109 -16.72 -5.23 -22.91
CA GLY A 109 -16.14 -3.95 -22.52
C GLY A 109 -16.95 -3.22 -21.46
N TRP A 110 -18.28 -3.26 -21.53
CA TRP A 110 -19.14 -2.65 -20.51
C TRP A 110 -18.96 -3.33 -19.14
N PHE A 111 -18.94 -4.66 -19.10
CA PHE A 111 -18.74 -5.40 -17.86
C PHE A 111 -17.34 -5.16 -17.26
N VAL A 112 -16.31 -5.21 -18.09
CA VAL A 112 -14.92 -4.91 -17.68
C VAL A 112 -14.80 -3.47 -17.18
N SER A 113 -15.45 -2.50 -17.83
CA SER A 113 -15.43 -1.10 -17.41
C SER A 113 -16.05 -0.90 -16.03
N VAL A 114 -17.14 -1.60 -15.72
CA VAL A 114 -17.76 -1.55 -14.37
C VAL A 114 -16.79 -2.09 -13.30
N VAL A 115 -16.14 -3.22 -13.59
CA VAL A 115 -15.16 -3.80 -12.65
C VAL A 115 -13.97 -2.87 -12.45
N LEU A 116 -13.41 -2.30 -13.53
CA LEU A 116 -12.31 -1.35 -13.45
C LEU A 116 -12.69 -0.07 -12.70
N PHE A 117 -13.91 0.42 -12.87
CA PHE A 117 -14.42 1.57 -12.13
C PHE A 117 -14.49 1.29 -10.63
N ILE A 118 -14.98 0.12 -10.21
CA ILE A 118 -14.99 -0.28 -8.80
C ILE A 118 -13.58 -0.37 -8.24
N LEU A 119 -12.64 -0.96 -8.98
CA LEU A 119 -11.23 -1.05 -8.58
C LEU A 119 -10.58 0.32 -8.47
N ALA A 120 -10.90 1.26 -9.37
CA ALA A 120 -10.41 2.62 -9.31
C ALA A 120 -10.92 3.35 -8.06
N LEU A 121 -12.22 3.27 -7.74
CA LEU A 121 -12.78 3.84 -6.52
C LEU A 121 -12.11 3.25 -5.27
N TYR A 122 -11.95 1.93 -5.21
CA TYR A 122 -11.27 1.25 -4.11
C TYR A 122 -9.83 1.75 -3.93
N SER A 123 -9.07 1.86 -5.03
CA SER A 123 -7.71 2.37 -5.00
C SER A 123 -7.65 3.84 -4.59
N GLY A 124 -8.60 4.65 -5.04
CA GLY A 124 -8.73 6.04 -4.64
C GLY A 124 -8.95 6.19 -3.13
N PHE A 125 -9.83 5.39 -2.53
CA PHE A 125 -10.06 5.40 -1.08
C PHE A 125 -8.83 4.93 -0.29
N ILE A 126 -8.12 3.90 -0.77
CA ILE A 126 -6.87 3.44 -0.14
C ILE A 126 -5.81 4.55 -0.18
N THR A 127 -5.69 5.24 -1.31
CA THR A 127 -4.75 6.35 -1.50
C THR A 127 -5.05 7.53 -0.57
N LEU A 128 -6.33 7.87 -0.38
CA LEU A 128 -6.74 8.91 0.58
C LEU A 128 -6.35 8.56 2.03
N ASN A 129 -6.26 7.28 2.35
CA ASN A 129 -5.75 6.80 3.64
C ASN A 129 -4.21 6.75 3.70
N GLY A 130 -3.52 7.24 2.68
CA GLY A 130 -2.07 7.29 2.61
C GLY A 130 -1.38 5.96 2.30
N LYS A 131 -2.10 4.96 1.81
CA LYS A 131 -1.55 3.66 1.44
C LYS A 131 -1.24 3.60 -0.05
N SER A 132 -0.14 2.94 -0.40
CA SER A 132 0.32 2.75 -1.78
C SER A 132 0.27 1.27 -2.13
N LYS A 133 -0.93 0.78 -2.45
CA LYS A 133 -1.13 -0.59 -2.92
C LYS A 133 -1.30 -0.63 -4.42
N GLU A 134 -0.68 -1.62 -5.04
CA GLU A 134 -0.92 -1.87 -6.45
C GLU A 134 -2.36 -2.32 -6.70
N VAL A 135 -2.95 -1.81 -7.78
CA VAL A 135 -4.31 -2.19 -8.17
C VAL A 135 -4.32 -3.66 -8.56
N PRO A 136 -5.12 -4.52 -7.89
CA PRO A 136 -5.21 -5.93 -8.23
C PRO A 136 -5.62 -6.10 -9.71
N ILE A 137 -5.14 -7.16 -10.35
CA ILE A 137 -5.32 -7.47 -11.77
C ILE A 137 -4.44 -6.59 -12.69
N ILE A 138 -4.37 -5.27 -12.47
CA ILE A 138 -3.62 -4.33 -13.30
C ILE A 138 -2.13 -4.37 -13.01
N SER A 139 -1.74 -4.73 -11.79
CA SER A 139 -0.34 -4.90 -11.38
C SER A 139 0.42 -5.99 -12.18
N SER A 140 -0.32 -6.94 -12.74
CA SER A 140 0.26 -8.00 -13.59
C SER A 140 0.62 -7.52 -15.01
N ILE A 141 0.22 -6.28 -15.37
CA ILE A 141 0.50 -5.69 -16.67
C ILE A 141 1.77 -4.84 -16.57
N ASP A 142 2.86 -5.36 -17.09
CA ASP A 142 4.20 -4.74 -17.08
C ASP A 142 4.31 -3.64 -18.16
N LEU A 143 3.39 -2.67 -18.14
CA LEU A 143 3.32 -1.63 -19.19
C LEU A 143 4.15 -0.38 -18.86
N LEU A 144 4.41 -0.12 -17.57
CA LEU A 144 5.12 1.07 -17.09
C LEU A 144 5.98 0.68 -15.88
N LYS A 145 7.18 0.24 -16.14
CA LYS A 145 8.25 0.15 -15.12
C LYS A 145 8.97 1.47 -14.98
#